data_504a1985568fdf5552bf98775595820a
#
_entry.id   504a1985568fdf5552bf98775595820a
#
_cell.length_a   1.000
_cell.length_b   1.000
_cell.length_c   1.000
_cell.angle_alpha   90.00
_cell.angle_beta   90.00
_cell.angle_gamma   90.00
#
_symmetry.space_group_name_H-M   'P 1'
#
loop_
_entity.id
_entity.type
_entity.pdbx_description
1 polymer ?
#
loop_
_entity_poly.entity_id
_entity_poly.type
_entity_poly.pdbx_seq_one_letter_code
_entity_poly.pdbx_strand_id
1 'polypeptide(L)'
;MNKLIPFVLMILIFCSCSTSIYLTRTVPPELVPDNPPARVVFSNQFDYLSNPGIKDKHEIAYQTGISQFAETLAKDSVHENPVVIFLIDTIGIIHSSEKLFNNQMPVDEIKSLCQTNKATYLLSLDSLRLHFEWETIREVDPDGSVSKEKYFYLYSNYYVSLYDSSGGLFKRTLLEKSMLYTSRPTLSGLITIQPNLANGLEKIKKLAISAGIEYINMFYPTNETYDKKTLYGGKYFEETNSLIKQRECDKAMELLVEMTHSPKTKLAMKARHNLSVAQELKQYYEEKK
;
A
#
# COMPACT_ATOMS: atom_id res chain seq x y z
N MET A 1 16.58 35.90 -34.12
CA MET A 1 15.76 35.23 -33.13
C MET A 1 14.71 34.23 -33.68
N ASN A 2 14.76 33.79 -34.95
CA ASN A 2 13.67 32.98 -35.56
C ASN A 2 14.01 31.53 -35.87
N LYS A 3 15.08 30.94 -35.28
CA LYS A 3 15.45 29.52 -35.54
C LYS A 3 15.06 28.56 -34.45
N LEU A 4 14.50 29.04 -33.33
CA LEU A 4 14.05 28.19 -32.21
C LEU A 4 12.60 27.67 -32.38
N ILE A 5 11.77 28.37 -33.12
CA ILE A 5 10.36 28.05 -33.33
C ILE A 5 10.16 26.68 -34.04
N PRO A 6 10.90 26.34 -35.13
CA PRO A 6 10.72 25.04 -35.78
C PRO A 6 11.18 23.89 -34.92
N PHE A 7 12.12 24.08 -34.00
CA PHE A 7 12.61 23.00 -33.12
C PHE A 7 11.61 22.66 -32.01
N VAL A 8 10.94 23.65 -31.43
CA VAL A 8 9.86 23.48 -30.44
C VAL A 8 8.61 22.84 -31.09
N LEU A 9 8.30 23.26 -32.33
CA LEU A 9 7.18 22.66 -33.09
C LEU A 9 7.47 21.18 -33.45
N MET A 10 8.73 20.83 -33.70
CA MET A 10 9.16 19.45 -34.02
C MET A 10 9.07 18.53 -32.80
N ILE A 11 9.31 19.01 -31.57
CA ILE A 11 9.17 18.25 -30.35
C ILE A 11 7.69 17.95 -30.03
N LEU A 12 6.77 18.87 -30.35
CA LEU A 12 5.33 18.68 -30.14
C LEU A 12 4.71 17.64 -31.10
N ILE A 13 5.34 17.38 -32.26
CA ILE A 13 4.86 16.39 -33.25
C ILE A 13 5.22 14.94 -32.82
N PHE A 14 6.17 14.75 -31.91
CA PHE A 14 6.57 13.43 -31.41
C PHE A 14 5.83 12.96 -30.15
N CYS A 15 4.92 13.76 -29.59
CA CYS A 15 3.99 13.24 -28.59
C CYS A 15 3.08 12.20 -29.24
N SER A 16 3.58 10.98 -29.37
CA SER A 16 2.79 9.81 -29.67
C SER A 16 1.81 9.62 -28.52
N CYS A 17 0.57 10.14 -28.67
CA CYS A 17 -0.49 9.90 -27.72
C CYS A 17 -0.70 8.38 -27.66
N SER A 18 -0.16 7.75 -26.62
CA SER A 18 -0.48 6.36 -26.30
C SER A 18 -1.58 6.34 -25.26
N THR A 19 -2.47 5.38 -25.35
CA THR A 19 -3.51 5.12 -24.35
C THR A 19 -3.13 3.88 -23.55
N SER A 20 -3.17 3.97 -22.23
CA SER A 20 -2.94 2.82 -21.35
C SER A 20 -4.27 2.30 -20.81
N ILE A 21 -4.43 0.98 -20.82
CA ILE A 21 -5.53 0.25 -20.18
C ILE A 21 -4.90 -0.65 -19.12
N TYR A 22 -5.41 -0.53 -17.91
CA TYR A 22 -4.94 -1.34 -16.77
C TYR A 22 -5.87 -2.52 -16.59
N LEU A 23 -5.30 -3.73 -16.61
CA LEU A 23 -6.02 -4.95 -16.31
C LEU A 23 -5.99 -5.20 -14.82
N THR A 24 -7.17 -5.34 -14.22
CA THR A 24 -7.31 -5.58 -12.79
C THR A 24 -7.92 -6.95 -12.54
N ARG A 25 -7.44 -7.64 -11.54
CA ARG A 25 -8.09 -8.84 -11.01
C ARG A 25 -8.57 -8.58 -9.60
N THR A 26 -9.67 -9.21 -9.23
CA THR A 26 -10.10 -9.24 -7.85
C THR A 26 -9.33 -10.36 -7.15
N VAL A 27 -8.57 -10.00 -6.13
CA VAL A 27 -7.87 -10.95 -5.26
C VAL A 27 -8.80 -11.21 -4.08
N PRO A 28 -9.05 -12.47 -3.72
CA PRO A 28 -9.88 -12.81 -2.57
C PRO A 28 -9.25 -12.25 -1.29
N PRO A 29 -10.05 -12.03 -0.23
CA PRO A 29 -9.53 -11.58 1.05
C PRO A 29 -8.54 -12.60 1.61
N GLU A 30 -7.52 -12.11 2.27
CA GLU A 30 -6.48 -12.93 2.90
C GLU A 30 -6.97 -13.55 4.22
N LEU A 31 -7.87 -12.84 4.89
CA LEU A 31 -8.52 -13.25 6.13
C LEU A 31 -10.03 -13.42 5.88
N VAL A 32 -10.53 -14.65 5.97
CA VAL A 32 -11.96 -14.94 5.77
C VAL A 32 -12.52 -15.42 7.11
N PRO A 33 -13.33 -14.60 7.79
CA PRO A 33 -13.97 -15.01 9.02
C PRO A 33 -15.12 -15.99 8.74
N ASP A 34 -15.32 -16.98 9.62
CA ASP A 34 -16.32 -18.06 9.45
C ASP A 34 -17.76 -17.53 9.39
N ASN A 35 -18.09 -16.49 10.15
CA ASN A 35 -19.45 -15.96 10.26
C ASN A 35 -19.42 -14.41 10.23
N PRO A 36 -19.48 -13.76 9.07
CA PRO A 36 -19.54 -12.32 8.99
C PRO A 36 -20.89 -11.76 9.50
N PRO A 37 -20.92 -10.57 10.13
CA PRO A 37 -19.75 -9.79 10.54
C PRO A 37 -19.06 -10.41 11.77
N ALA A 38 -17.79 -10.72 11.65
CA ALA A 38 -17.00 -11.21 12.76
C ALA A 38 -16.65 -10.08 13.74
N ARG A 39 -16.75 -10.33 15.03
CA ARG A 39 -16.34 -9.38 16.07
C ARG A 39 -14.92 -9.69 16.48
N VAL A 40 -14.04 -8.72 16.34
CA VAL A 40 -12.62 -8.82 16.69
C VAL A 40 -12.32 -7.87 17.83
N VAL A 41 -11.93 -8.37 18.98
CA VAL A 41 -11.42 -7.52 20.06
C VAL A 41 -9.93 -7.24 19.85
N PHE A 42 -9.53 -5.99 19.91
CA PHE A 42 -8.12 -5.59 19.83
C PHE A 42 -7.55 -5.44 21.25
N SER A 43 -6.42 -6.04 21.50
CA SER A 43 -5.67 -5.93 22.76
C SER A 43 -4.20 -5.58 22.49
N ASN A 44 -3.67 -4.59 23.20
CA ASN A 44 -2.26 -4.25 23.13
C ASN A 44 -1.47 -5.06 24.18
N GLN A 45 -0.63 -5.98 23.72
CA GLN A 45 0.26 -6.78 24.56
C GLN A 45 1.68 -6.23 24.60
N PHE A 46 1.96 -5.19 23.83
CA PHE A 46 3.28 -4.59 23.77
C PHE A 46 3.48 -3.58 24.89
N ASP A 47 4.26 -3.98 25.90
CA ASP A 47 4.69 -3.09 26.98
C ASP A 47 5.97 -2.34 26.57
N TYR A 48 5.78 -1.15 26.00
CA TYR A 48 6.90 -0.29 25.62
C TYR A 48 7.60 0.37 26.81
N LEU A 49 6.93 0.49 27.97
CA LEU A 49 7.50 1.11 29.17
C LEU A 49 8.56 0.22 29.82
N SER A 50 8.34 -1.08 29.81
CA SER A 50 9.30 -2.07 30.35
C SER A 50 10.38 -2.47 29.33
N ASN A 51 10.36 -1.92 28.11
CA ASN A 51 11.35 -2.25 27.10
C ASN A 51 12.62 -1.41 27.25
N PRO A 52 13.77 -2.00 27.67
CA PRO A 52 15.01 -1.26 27.93
C PRO A 52 15.61 -0.58 26.68
N GLY A 53 15.15 -0.98 25.48
CA GLY A 53 15.56 -0.36 24.22
C GLY A 53 14.82 0.93 23.90
N ILE A 54 13.73 1.23 24.61
CA ILE A 54 12.91 2.43 24.39
C ILE A 54 13.25 3.46 25.47
N LYS A 55 13.76 4.59 25.02
CA LYS A 55 14.07 5.70 25.93
C LYS A 55 12.78 6.46 26.30
N ASP A 56 12.67 6.95 27.52
CA ASP A 56 11.52 7.70 28.02
C ASP A 56 11.04 8.81 27.08
N LYS A 57 11.98 9.51 26.47
CA LYS A 57 11.68 10.56 25.47
C LYS A 57 10.98 10.06 24.18
N HIS A 58 10.95 8.75 23.96
CA HIS A 58 10.27 8.13 22.81
C HIS A 58 8.92 7.50 23.19
N GLU A 59 8.59 7.43 24.46
CA GLU A 59 7.35 6.84 24.97
C GLU A 59 6.12 7.39 24.27
N ILE A 60 6.01 8.71 24.16
CA ILE A 60 4.89 9.38 23.48
C ILE A 60 4.77 8.97 22.00
N ALA A 61 5.88 8.64 21.34
CA ALA A 61 5.89 8.17 19.96
C ALA A 61 5.24 6.78 19.84
N TYR A 62 5.59 5.86 20.74
CA TYR A 62 5.01 4.52 20.80
C TYR A 62 3.53 4.57 21.18
N GLN A 63 3.18 5.33 22.21
CA GLN A 63 1.79 5.54 22.61
C GLN A 63 0.95 6.10 21.45
N THR A 64 1.47 7.10 20.73
CA THR A 64 0.81 7.68 19.55
C THR A 64 0.59 6.63 18.46
N GLY A 65 1.62 5.81 18.17
CA GLY A 65 1.53 4.76 17.15
C GLY A 65 0.47 3.70 17.50
N ILE A 66 0.46 3.23 18.74
CA ILE A 66 -0.49 2.22 19.22
C ILE A 66 -1.92 2.76 19.23
N SER A 67 -2.14 3.94 19.82
CA SER A 67 -3.47 4.54 19.91
C SER A 67 -4.07 4.83 18.54
N GLN A 68 -3.26 5.38 17.62
CA GLN A 68 -3.74 5.69 16.29
C GLN A 68 -4.02 4.44 15.44
N PHE A 69 -3.23 3.36 15.61
CA PHE A 69 -3.51 2.07 14.97
C PHE A 69 -4.85 1.52 15.46
N ALA A 70 -5.06 1.46 16.78
CA ALA A 70 -6.31 1.01 17.40
C ALA A 70 -7.52 1.85 16.94
N GLU A 71 -7.41 3.18 16.97
CA GLU A 71 -8.46 4.07 16.48
C GLU A 71 -8.80 3.84 15.00
N THR A 72 -7.81 3.54 14.17
CA THR A 72 -8.03 3.27 12.74
C THR A 72 -8.83 2.00 12.58
N LEU A 73 -8.51 0.93 13.30
CA LEU A 73 -9.27 -0.32 13.30
C LEU A 73 -10.74 -0.08 13.72
N ALA A 74 -10.96 0.71 14.79
CA ALA A 74 -12.30 0.97 15.29
C ALA A 74 -13.16 1.82 14.34
N LYS A 75 -12.55 2.78 13.63
CA LYS A 75 -13.28 3.69 12.72
C LYS A 75 -13.80 2.99 11.46
N ASP A 76 -13.10 1.99 10.98
CA ASP A 76 -13.49 1.29 9.75
C ASP A 76 -14.69 0.33 9.95
N SER A 77 -15.11 0.12 11.21
CA SER A 77 -16.33 -0.63 11.54
C SER A 77 -17.63 0.02 11.01
N VAL A 78 -17.53 1.17 10.30
CA VAL A 78 -18.64 2.00 9.83
C VAL A 78 -19.06 1.66 8.38
N HIS A 79 -18.49 0.66 7.74
CA HIS A 79 -18.96 0.20 6.42
C HIS A 79 -20.41 -0.27 6.49
N GLU A 80 -21.21 0.02 5.46
CA GLU A 80 -22.63 -0.40 5.38
C GLU A 80 -22.84 -1.90 5.56
N ASN A 81 -21.87 -2.72 5.15
CA ASN A 81 -21.85 -4.17 5.33
C ASN A 81 -20.44 -4.60 5.81
N PRO A 82 -20.11 -4.43 7.08
CA PRO A 82 -18.80 -4.80 7.58
C PRO A 82 -18.62 -6.32 7.59
N VAL A 83 -17.50 -6.79 7.04
CA VAL A 83 -17.07 -8.19 7.17
C VAL A 83 -16.53 -8.44 8.58
N VAL A 84 -15.93 -7.40 9.17
CA VAL A 84 -15.34 -7.44 10.51
C VAL A 84 -15.69 -6.16 11.28
N ILE A 85 -15.91 -6.33 12.60
CA ILE A 85 -16.17 -5.22 13.52
C ILE A 85 -15.10 -5.26 14.60
N PHE A 86 -14.25 -4.26 14.65
CA PHE A 86 -13.21 -4.14 15.66
C PHE A 86 -13.73 -3.49 16.93
N LEU A 87 -13.46 -4.12 18.07
CA LEU A 87 -13.74 -3.63 19.43
C LEU A 87 -12.40 -3.32 20.09
N ILE A 88 -12.27 -2.13 20.68
CA ILE A 88 -11.05 -1.78 21.39
C ILE A 88 -11.22 -2.15 22.85
N ASP A 89 -10.39 -3.05 23.33
CA ASP A 89 -10.27 -3.33 24.75
C ASP A 89 -9.30 -2.33 25.37
N THR A 90 -9.83 -1.40 26.15
CA THR A 90 -9.04 -0.38 26.84
C THR A 90 -8.41 -0.89 28.16
N ILE A 91 -8.69 -2.11 28.55
CA ILE A 91 -8.32 -2.65 29.87
C ILE A 91 -6.97 -3.40 29.82
N GLY A 92 -6.53 -3.78 28.65
CA GLY A 92 -5.42 -4.71 28.48
C GLY A 92 -4.04 -4.10 28.25
N ILE A 93 -3.47 -3.32 29.18
CA ILE A 93 -2.01 -3.29 29.31
C ILE A 93 -1.67 -4.39 30.32
N ILE A 94 -1.59 -5.61 29.84
CA ILE A 94 -1.08 -6.69 30.69
C ILE A 94 0.43 -6.60 30.66
N HIS A 95 0.98 -6.09 31.77
CA HIS A 95 2.41 -6.02 32.03
C HIS A 95 2.99 -7.44 32.18
N SER A 96 3.26 -8.13 31.10
CA SER A 96 4.10 -9.32 31.16
C SER A 96 5.55 -8.92 30.85
N SER A 97 6.30 -8.59 31.91
CA SER A 97 7.66 -8.06 31.88
C SER A 97 8.74 -9.01 31.35
N GLU A 98 8.41 -10.16 30.80
CA GLU A 98 9.47 -11.16 30.55
C GLU A 98 9.61 -11.74 29.16
N LYS A 99 8.77 -11.38 28.15
CA LYS A 99 8.84 -12.19 26.91
C LYS A 99 8.73 -11.39 25.62
N LEU A 100 9.85 -10.89 25.18
CA LEU A 100 10.09 -10.45 23.81
C LEU A 100 10.15 -11.66 22.85
N PHE A 101 9.37 -11.62 21.78
CA PHE A 101 9.49 -12.38 20.53
C PHE A 101 8.99 -13.82 20.40
N ASN A 102 8.66 -14.56 21.45
CA ASN A 102 8.23 -15.96 21.26
C ASN A 102 6.99 -16.38 22.04
N ASN A 103 6.29 -15.49 22.69
CA ASN A 103 5.15 -15.90 23.52
C ASN A 103 3.83 -15.68 22.79
N GLN A 104 3.18 -16.79 22.55
CA GLN A 104 1.74 -16.82 22.33
C GLN A 104 1.06 -16.36 23.62
N MET A 105 0.01 -15.52 23.46
CA MET A 105 -0.86 -15.17 24.56
C MET A 105 -1.43 -16.45 25.19
N PRO A 106 -1.59 -16.52 26.51
CA PRO A 106 -2.17 -17.69 27.17
C PRO A 106 -3.60 -17.96 26.66
N VAL A 107 -3.90 -19.21 26.37
CA VAL A 107 -5.20 -19.62 25.83
C VAL A 107 -6.37 -19.16 26.69
N ASP A 108 -6.21 -19.25 28.01
CA ASP A 108 -7.27 -18.85 28.97
C ASP A 108 -7.52 -17.33 28.94
N GLU A 109 -6.49 -16.55 28.70
CA GLU A 109 -6.59 -15.10 28.55
C GLU A 109 -7.30 -14.73 27.24
N ILE A 110 -6.96 -15.38 26.12
CA ILE A 110 -7.65 -15.21 24.84
C ILE A 110 -9.14 -15.51 24.99
N LYS A 111 -9.46 -16.64 25.60
CA LYS A 111 -10.86 -17.06 25.85
C LYS A 111 -11.60 -16.04 26.70
N SER A 112 -10.98 -15.58 27.79
CA SER A 112 -11.55 -14.57 28.70
C SER A 112 -11.87 -13.27 27.97
N LEU A 113 -10.93 -12.74 27.19
CA LEU A 113 -11.10 -11.52 26.41
C LEU A 113 -12.20 -11.67 25.35
N CYS A 114 -12.22 -12.78 24.62
CA CYS A 114 -13.24 -13.06 23.63
C CYS A 114 -14.62 -13.20 24.27
N GLN A 115 -14.76 -13.89 25.39
CA GLN A 115 -16.02 -14.07 26.10
C GLN A 115 -16.55 -12.75 26.66
N THR A 116 -15.71 -11.97 27.33
CA THR A 116 -16.08 -10.68 27.93
C THR A 116 -16.59 -9.70 26.86
N ASN A 117 -15.95 -9.68 25.69
CA ASN A 117 -16.29 -8.77 24.60
C ASN A 117 -17.29 -9.39 23.60
N LYS A 118 -17.73 -10.62 23.81
CA LYS A 118 -18.56 -11.38 22.84
C LYS A 118 -17.95 -11.36 21.45
N ALA A 119 -16.63 -11.54 21.38
CA ALA A 119 -15.83 -11.53 20.15
C ALA A 119 -15.56 -12.96 19.66
N THR A 120 -15.49 -13.12 18.35
CA THR A 120 -15.10 -14.39 17.69
C THR A 120 -13.61 -14.52 17.53
N TYR A 121 -12.91 -13.37 17.49
CA TYR A 121 -11.46 -13.30 17.33
C TYR A 121 -10.84 -12.27 18.28
N LEU A 122 -9.58 -12.50 18.62
CA LEU A 122 -8.73 -11.55 19.33
C LEU A 122 -7.57 -11.13 18.42
N LEU A 123 -7.42 -9.83 18.20
CA LEU A 123 -6.25 -9.26 17.57
C LEU A 123 -5.32 -8.70 18.64
N SER A 124 -4.15 -9.31 18.78
CA SER A 124 -3.09 -8.87 19.69
C SER A 124 -2.06 -8.04 18.94
N LEU A 125 -1.72 -6.86 19.44
CA LEU A 125 -0.50 -6.15 19.06
C LEU A 125 0.64 -6.68 19.91
N ASP A 126 1.46 -7.55 19.33
CA ASP A 126 2.55 -8.23 20.05
C ASP A 126 3.79 -7.32 20.21
N SER A 127 4.06 -6.48 19.23
CA SER A 127 5.18 -5.55 19.24
C SER A 127 5.00 -4.42 18.23
N LEU A 128 5.58 -3.27 18.55
CA LEU A 128 5.77 -2.13 17.65
C LEU A 128 7.24 -1.73 17.67
N ARG A 129 7.84 -1.60 16.48
CA ARG A 129 9.19 -1.08 16.32
C ARG A 129 9.16 0.20 15.50
N LEU A 130 9.65 1.30 16.06
CA LEU A 130 9.85 2.58 15.40
C LEU A 130 11.35 2.85 15.26
N HIS A 131 11.83 3.10 14.04
CA HIS A 131 13.25 3.37 13.80
C HIS A 131 13.46 4.24 12.57
N PHE A 132 14.67 4.79 12.46
CA PHE A 132 15.09 5.53 11.27
C PHE A 132 16.10 4.71 10.49
N GLU A 133 15.92 4.72 9.16
CA GLU A 133 16.95 4.34 8.21
C GLU A 133 17.33 5.55 7.38
N TRP A 134 18.48 5.50 6.71
CA TRP A 134 18.94 6.59 5.87
C TRP A 134 19.70 6.08 4.66
N GLU A 135 19.58 6.84 3.59
CA GLU A 135 20.39 6.68 2.39
C GLU A 135 21.10 8.01 2.06
N THR A 136 22.22 7.94 1.37
CA THR A 136 22.95 9.10 0.91
C THR A 136 22.96 9.11 -0.59
N ILE A 137 22.33 10.12 -1.20
CA ILE A 137 22.32 10.35 -2.64
C ILE A 137 23.42 11.33 -2.97
N ARG A 138 24.16 11.04 -4.04
CA ARG A 138 25.17 11.92 -4.61
C ARG A 138 24.67 12.41 -5.95
N GLU A 139 24.58 13.71 -6.09
CA GLU A 139 24.24 14.37 -7.33
C GLU A 139 25.50 15.09 -7.86
N VAL A 140 25.73 14.93 -9.16
CA VAL A 140 26.81 15.64 -9.85
C VAL A 140 26.16 16.74 -10.66
N ASP A 141 26.40 17.96 -10.27
CA ASP A 141 25.88 19.14 -10.96
C ASP A 141 26.55 19.31 -12.33
N PRO A 142 25.92 20.03 -13.28
CA PRO A 142 26.47 20.25 -14.62
C PRO A 142 27.85 20.96 -14.64
N ASP A 143 28.20 21.64 -13.57
CA ASP A 143 29.51 22.28 -13.38
C ASP A 143 30.60 21.35 -12.82
N GLY A 144 30.23 20.07 -12.57
CA GLY A 144 31.11 19.07 -12.01
C GLY A 144 31.20 19.07 -10.48
N SER A 145 30.48 19.95 -9.80
CA SER A 145 30.38 19.91 -8.34
C SER A 145 29.57 18.68 -7.89
N VAL A 146 29.92 18.15 -6.71
CA VAL A 146 29.24 16.97 -6.15
C VAL A 146 28.52 17.38 -4.88
N SER A 147 27.20 17.38 -4.95
CA SER A 147 26.36 17.53 -3.77
C SER A 147 26.04 16.15 -3.18
N LYS A 148 25.92 16.10 -1.85
CA LYS A 148 25.50 14.90 -1.12
C LYS A 148 24.33 15.26 -0.24
N GLU A 149 23.22 14.54 -0.40
CA GLU A 149 22.05 14.69 0.43
C GLU A 149 21.74 13.41 1.17
N LYS A 150 21.44 13.52 2.46
CA LYS A 150 21.08 12.39 3.31
C LYS A 150 19.58 12.40 3.54
N TYR A 151 18.91 11.32 3.11
CA TYR A 151 17.48 11.10 3.26
C TYR A 151 17.25 10.19 4.45
N PHE A 152 16.42 10.62 5.40
CA PHE A 152 16.02 9.84 6.55
C PHE A 152 14.59 9.36 6.35
N TYR A 153 14.39 8.06 6.47
CA TYR A 153 13.08 7.41 6.43
C TYR A 153 12.69 6.96 7.83
N LEU A 154 11.46 7.24 8.21
CA LEU A 154 10.87 6.70 9.43
C LEU A 154 10.13 5.41 9.08
N TYR A 155 10.47 4.35 9.76
CA TYR A 155 9.84 3.02 9.67
C TYR A 155 9.01 2.72 10.90
N SER A 156 7.89 2.03 10.68
CA SER A 156 7.07 1.44 11.73
C SER A 156 6.69 0.01 11.35
N ASN A 157 7.01 -0.93 12.23
CA ASN A 157 6.76 -2.34 12.06
C ASN A 157 5.81 -2.80 13.17
N TYR A 158 4.56 -3.13 12.80
CA TYR A 158 3.54 -3.64 13.70
C TYR A 158 3.52 -5.16 13.56
N TYR A 159 3.81 -5.86 14.65
CA TYR A 159 3.69 -7.31 14.76
C TYR A 159 2.36 -7.62 15.43
N VAL A 160 1.46 -8.27 14.71
CA VAL A 160 0.11 -8.57 15.20
C VAL A 160 -0.19 -10.06 15.05
N SER A 161 -0.90 -10.61 16.02
CA SER A 161 -1.40 -11.99 16.02
C SER A 161 -2.92 -12.00 16.11
N LEU A 162 -3.57 -12.72 15.21
CA LEU A 162 -5.01 -12.97 15.24
C LEU A 162 -5.26 -14.37 15.81
N TYR A 163 -6.06 -14.45 16.85
CA TYR A 163 -6.46 -15.69 17.50
C TYR A 163 -7.96 -15.91 17.34
N ASP A 164 -8.40 -17.16 17.25
CA ASP A 164 -9.80 -17.51 17.38
C ASP A 164 -10.23 -17.53 18.87
N SER A 165 -11.53 -17.56 19.12
CA SER A 165 -12.08 -17.57 20.47
C SER A 165 -11.79 -18.86 21.26
N SER A 166 -11.28 -19.91 20.62
CA SER A 166 -10.82 -21.15 21.29
C SER A 166 -9.39 -21.03 21.81
N GLY A 167 -8.68 -19.98 21.42
CA GLY A 167 -7.29 -19.73 21.76
C GLY A 167 -6.30 -20.22 20.70
N GLY A 168 -6.78 -20.66 19.54
CA GLY A 168 -5.96 -21.06 18.42
C GLY A 168 -5.38 -19.84 17.69
N LEU A 169 -4.10 -19.89 17.35
CA LEU A 169 -3.47 -18.87 16.51
C LEU A 169 -3.97 -19.01 15.07
N PHE A 170 -4.73 -18.03 14.59
CA PHE A 170 -5.24 -18.01 13.22
C PHE A 170 -4.17 -17.51 12.24
N LYS A 171 -3.54 -16.34 12.54
CA LYS A 171 -2.50 -15.75 11.68
C LYS A 171 -1.61 -14.79 12.45
N ARG A 172 -0.34 -14.76 12.06
CA ARG A 172 0.59 -13.66 12.41
C ARG A 172 0.89 -12.82 11.20
N THR A 173 0.92 -11.51 11.39
CA THR A 173 1.14 -10.54 10.33
C THR A 173 2.15 -9.49 10.77
N LEU A 174 3.06 -9.15 9.87
CA LEU A 174 3.96 -8.01 9.99
C LEU A 174 3.48 -6.93 9.02
N LEU A 175 3.13 -5.76 9.56
CA LEU A 175 2.76 -4.59 8.78
C LEU A 175 3.94 -3.61 8.81
N GLU A 176 4.63 -3.51 7.69
CA GLU A 176 5.78 -2.62 7.54
C GLU A 176 5.37 -1.37 6.79
N LYS A 177 5.58 -0.21 7.42
CA LYS A 177 5.31 1.10 6.81
C LYS A 177 6.51 2.00 6.93
N SER A 178 6.76 2.75 5.88
CA SER A 178 7.83 3.74 5.87
C SER A 178 7.41 5.02 5.17
N MET A 179 8.03 6.12 5.55
CA MET A 179 7.90 7.39 4.84
C MET A 179 9.15 8.24 4.99
N LEU A 180 9.37 9.09 4.00
CA LEU A 180 10.43 10.09 4.09
C LEU A 180 10.16 11.02 5.28
N TYR A 181 11.13 11.05 6.21
CA TYR A 181 11.05 11.91 7.38
C TYR A 181 11.61 13.31 7.07
N THR A 182 12.83 13.38 6.58
CA THR A 182 13.51 14.62 6.20
C THR A 182 14.70 14.31 5.31
N SER A 183 15.09 15.28 4.50
CA SER A 183 16.38 15.26 3.82
C SER A 183 17.28 16.37 4.38
N ARG A 184 18.58 16.16 4.35
CA ARG A 184 19.57 17.14 4.82
C ARG A 184 20.81 17.10 3.93
N PRO A 185 21.29 18.26 3.45
CA PRO A 185 22.55 18.32 2.76
C PRO A 185 23.69 17.89 3.70
N THR A 186 24.58 17.07 3.20
CA THR A 186 25.79 16.65 3.93
C THR A 186 26.91 17.62 3.62
N LEU A 187 27.15 18.57 4.50
CA LEU A 187 28.33 19.44 4.41
C LEU A 187 29.57 18.62 4.80
N SER A 188 30.46 18.42 3.81
CA SER A 188 31.84 17.91 3.93
C SER A 188 32.19 17.12 5.21
N GLY A 189 31.63 15.91 5.36
CA GLY A 189 32.05 14.96 6.39
C GLY A 189 31.60 15.24 7.82
N LEU A 190 30.80 16.28 8.08
CA LEU A 190 30.25 16.57 9.39
C LEU A 190 29.12 15.61 9.75
N ILE A 191 29.07 15.22 11.01
CA ILE A 191 28.09 14.29 11.59
C ILE A 191 26.68 14.82 11.38
N THR A 192 25.90 14.12 10.57
CA THR A 192 24.48 14.43 10.42
C THR A 192 23.74 13.95 11.66
N ILE A 193 23.15 14.87 12.43
CA ILE A 193 22.38 14.53 13.64
C ILE A 193 21.17 13.67 13.23
N GLN A 194 21.06 12.50 13.82
CA GLN A 194 19.93 11.60 13.60
C GLN A 194 18.62 12.26 14.08
N PRO A 195 17.51 12.13 13.33
CA PRO A 195 16.23 12.63 13.78
C PRO A 195 15.76 11.98 15.08
N ASN A 196 14.88 12.68 15.83
CA ASN A 196 14.28 12.17 17.06
C ASN A 196 12.83 11.74 16.79
N LEU A 197 12.42 10.57 17.27
CA LEU A 197 11.05 10.06 17.17
C LEU A 197 10.03 11.01 17.79
N ALA A 198 10.36 11.66 18.92
CA ALA A 198 9.46 12.60 19.58
C ALA A 198 9.02 13.79 18.70
N ASN A 199 9.84 14.16 17.73
CA ASN A 199 9.51 15.24 16.78
C ASN A 199 8.73 14.73 15.54
N GLY A 200 8.47 13.43 15.46
CA GLY A 200 7.86 12.75 14.31
C GLY A 200 6.41 12.31 14.50
N LEU A 201 5.72 12.76 15.54
CA LEU A 201 4.40 12.24 15.94
C LEU A 201 3.38 12.24 14.81
N GLU A 202 3.29 13.31 14.02
CA GLU A 202 2.36 13.37 12.88
C GLU A 202 2.68 12.35 11.79
N LYS A 203 3.95 12.03 11.59
CA LYS A 203 4.36 10.99 10.63
C LYS A 203 4.08 9.60 11.20
N ILE A 204 4.29 9.41 12.49
CA ILE A 204 3.95 8.17 13.20
C ILE A 204 2.45 7.90 13.09
N LYS A 205 1.58 8.91 13.31
CA LYS A 205 0.15 8.79 13.11
C LYS A 205 -0.20 8.33 11.68
N LYS A 206 0.40 8.94 10.67
CA LYS A 206 0.15 8.55 9.26
C LYS A 206 0.57 7.11 8.97
N LEU A 207 1.71 6.67 9.50
CA LEU A 207 2.17 5.29 9.36
C LEU A 207 1.23 4.32 10.09
N ALA A 208 0.76 4.67 11.29
CA ALA A 208 -0.21 3.89 12.05
C ALA A 208 -1.56 3.74 11.32
N ILE A 209 -2.08 4.83 10.75
CA ILE A 209 -3.30 4.81 9.92
C ILE A 209 -3.10 3.89 8.71
N SER A 210 -1.97 4.03 8.02
CA SER A 210 -1.67 3.19 6.85
C SER A 210 -1.58 1.71 7.22
N ALA A 211 -0.98 1.37 8.37
CA ALA A 211 -0.90 -0.01 8.86
C ALA A 211 -2.29 -0.55 9.24
N GLY A 212 -3.12 0.26 9.92
CA GLY A 212 -4.49 -0.13 10.28
C GLY A 212 -5.36 -0.40 9.04
N ILE A 213 -5.31 0.49 8.04
CA ILE A 213 -6.05 0.32 6.79
C ILE A 213 -5.57 -0.94 6.04
N GLU A 214 -4.25 -1.19 5.98
CA GLU A 214 -3.74 -2.41 5.35
C GLU A 214 -4.25 -3.66 6.05
N TYR A 215 -4.24 -3.69 7.39
CA TYR A 215 -4.75 -4.83 8.14
C TYR A 215 -6.24 -5.07 7.89
N ILE A 216 -7.06 -4.02 7.88
CA ILE A 216 -8.48 -4.09 7.57
C ILE A 216 -8.70 -4.64 6.15
N ASN A 217 -7.93 -4.16 5.18
CA ASN A 217 -8.05 -4.60 3.79
C ASN A 217 -7.79 -6.09 3.59
N MET A 218 -7.11 -6.77 4.53
CA MET A 218 -6.94 -8.24 4.47
C MET A 218 -8.26 -9.01 4.60
N PHE A 219 -9.31 -8.39 5.15
CA PHE A 219 -10.65 -8.99 5.27
C PHE A 219 -11.54 -8.73 4.06
N TYR A 220 -11.10 -7.90 3.11
CA TYR A 220 -11.90 -7.52 1.95
C TYR A 220 -11.21 -7.92 0.65
N PRO A 221 -11.99 -8.26 -0.39
CA PRO A 221 -11.42 -8.50 -1.70
C PRO A 221 -10.79 -7.20 -2.23
N THR A 222 -9.61 -7.29 -2.77
CA THR A 222 -8.89 -6.16 -3.36
C THR A 222 -8.79 -6.28 -4.87
N ASN A 223 -8.75 -5.14 -5.57
CA ASN A 223 -8.51 -5.10 -7.00
C ASN A 223 -7.05 -4.76 -7.25
N GLU A 224 -6.31 -5.73 -7.77
CA GLU A 224 -4.91 -5.54 -8.14
C GLU A 224 -4.77 -5.32 -9.65
N THR A 225 -3.95 -4.33 -10.02
CA THR A 225 -3.53 -4.18 -11.40
C THR A 225 -2.37 -5.14 -11.66
N TYR A 226 -2.60 -6.15 -12.48
CA TYR A 226 -1.58 -7.16 -12.79
C TYR A 226 -0.91 -6.95 -14.14
N ASP A 227 -1.51 -6.15 -15.02
CA ASP A 227 -0.95 -5.85 -16.33
C ASP A 227 -1.37 -4.46 -16.81
N LYS A 228 -0.57 -3.91 -17.72
CA LYS A 228 -0.82 -2.64 -18.37
C LYS A 228 -0.69 -2.81 -19.87
N LYS A 229 -1.79 -2.70 -20.60
CA LYS A 229 -1.80 -2.71 -22.05
C LYS A 229 -1.70 -1.29 -22.60
N THR A 230 -0.82 -1.09 -23.56
CA THR A 230 -0.62 0.20 -24.19
C THR A 230 -1.08 0.16 -25.64
N LEU A 231 -2.01 1.04 -25.99
CA LEU A 231 -2.50 1.22 -27.35
C LEU A 231 -1.77 2.39 -28.02
N TYR A 232 -1.39 2.21 -29.26
CA TYR A 232 -0.92 3.34 -30.05
C TYR A 232 -2.09 4.31 -30.30
N GLY A 233 -1.82 5.59 -30.08
CA GLY A 233 -2.77 6.67 -30.28
C GLY A 233 -2.56 7.43 -31.60
N GLY A 234 -3.22 8.60 -31.66
CA GLY A 234 -3.23 9.51 -32.81
C GLY A 234 -4.52 9.41 -33.60
N LYS A 235 -4.75 10.38 -34.48
CA LYS A 235 -6.01 10.60 -35.20
C LYS A 235 -6.62 9.35 -35.83
N TYR A 236 -5.80 8.43 -36.31
CA TYR A 236 -6.27 7.20 -36.96
C TYR A 236 -6.81 6.14 -35.97
N PHE A 237 -6.47 6.25 -34.68
CA PHE A 237 -6.83 5.27 -33.67
C PHE A 237 -7.79 5.80 -32.59
N GLU A 238 -8.28 7.05 -32.73
CA GLU A 238 -9.17 7.66 -31.72
C GLU A 238 -10.46 6.86 -31.55
N GLU A 239 -11.09 6.50 -32.67
CA GLU A 239 -12.34 5.72 -32.67
C GLU A 239 -12.11 4.32 -32.10
N THR A 240 -11.12 3.57 -32.62
CA THR A 240 -10.84 2.21 -32.16
C THR A 240 -10.44 2.16 -30.69
N ASN A 241 -9.65 3.13 -30.23
CA ASN A 241 -9.26 3.22 -28.82
C ASN A 241 -10.45 3.60 -27.92
N SER A 242 -11.38 4.40 -28.43
CA SER A 242 -12.65 4.70 -27.73
C SER A 242 -13.51 3.45 -27.57
N LEU A 243 -13.70 2.69 -28.66
CA LEU A 243 -14.45 1.43 -28.64
C LEU A 243 -13.84 0.41 -27.66
N ILE A 244 -12.49 0.27 -27.65
CA ILE A 244 -11.81 -0.62 -26.72
C ILE A 244 -12.06 -0.19 -25.26
N LYS A 245 -12.00 1.12 -24.96
CA LYS A 245 -12.32 1.65 -23.61
C LYS A 245 -13.76 1.38 -23.21
N GLN A 246 -14.68 1.39 -24.15
CA GLN A 246 -16.10 1.08 -23.93
C GLN A 246 -16.37 -0.44 -23.88
N ARG A 247 -15.35 -1.27 -23.96
CA ARG A 247 -15.42 -2.74 -24.02
C ARG A 247 -16.08 -3.30 -25.28
N GLU A 248 -16.21 -2.49 -26.33
CA GLU A 248 -16.73 -2.90 -27.64
C GLU A 248 -15.59 -3.43 -28.52
N CYS A 249 -14.87 -4.44 -28.00
CA CYS A 249 -13.66 -4.95 -28.65
C CYS A 249 -13.91 -5.51 -30.05
N ASP A 250 -15.06 -6.14 -30.31
CA ASP A 250 -15.38 -6.71 -31.63
C ASP A 250 -15.42 -5.63 -32.70
N LYS A 251 -16.15 -4.53 -32.46
CA LYS A 251 -16.21 -3.40 -33.36
C LYS A 251 -14.84 -2.75 -33.60
N ALA A 252 -14.06 -2.61 -32.52
CA ALA A 252 -12.71 -2.08 -32.64
C ALA A 252 -11.81 -2.97 -33.50
N MET A 253 -11.93 -4.28 -33.35
CA MET A 253 -11.14 -5.25 -34.12
C MET A 253 -11.49 -5.21 -35.63
N GLU A 254 -12.76 -5.09 -35.98
CA GLU A 254 -13.18 -4.94 -37.38
C GLU A 254 -12.50 -3.75 -38.05
N LEU A 255 -12.54 -2.58 -37.43
CA LEU A 255 -11.86 -1.38 -37.92
C LEU A 255 -10.34 -1.51 -37.97
N LEU A 256 -9.74 -2.17 -36.96
CA LEU A 256 -8.31 -2.38 -36.90
C LEU A 256 -7.83 -3.35 -38.00
N VAL A 257 -8.59 -4.37 -38.33
CA VAL A 257 -8.29 -5.30 -39.43
C VAL A 257 -8.13 -4.56 -40.73
N GLU A 258 -9.06 -3.67 -41.08
CA GLU A 258 -8.95 -2.84 -42.27
C GLU A 258 -7.67 -2.02 -42.30
N MET A 259 -7.31 -1.42 -41.15
CA MET A 259 -6.08 -0.63 -41.00
C MET A 259 -4.81 -1.44 -41.16
N THR A 260 -4.82 -2.76 -40.87
CA THR A 260 -3.62 -3.62 -41.03
C THR A 260 -3.21 -3.76 -42.50
N HIS A 261 -4.11 -3.54 -43.43
CA HIS A 261 -3.89 -3.58 -44.89
C HIS A 261 -3.45 -2.23 -45.47
N SER A 262 -3.27 -1.21 -44.62
CA SER A 262 -2.81 0.10 -45.06
C SER A 262 -1.49 0.04 -45.82
N PRO A 263 -1.33 0.75 -46.94
CA PRO A 263 -0.06 0.84 -47.66
C PRO A 263 1.02 1.56 -46.83
N LYS A 264 0.61 2.31 -45.81
CA LYS A 264 1.54 2.98 -44.88
C LYS A 264 2.04 1.98 -43.82
N THR A 265 3.22 1.44 -44.02
CA THR A 265 3.83 0.39 -43.18
C THR A 265 3.77 0.71 -41.67
N LYS A 266 4.06 1.96 -41.26
CA LYS A 266 3.98 2.36 -39.84
C LYS A 266 2.56 2.31 -39.28
N LEU A 267 1.54 2.68 -40.08
CA LEU A 267 0.15 2.61 -39.67
C LEU A 267 -0.31 1.16 -39.55
N ALA A 268 0.00 0.33 -40.54
CA ALA A 268 -0.31 -1.09 -40.50
C ALA A 268 0.33 -1.81 -39.30
N MET A 269 1.60 -1.49 -38.97
CA MET A 269 2.29 -2.07 -37.82
C MET A 269 1.59 -1.67 -36.48
N LYS A 270 1.24 -0.40 -36.31
CA LYS A 270 0.52 0.08 -35.12
C LYS A 270 -0.88 -0.53 -35.02
N ALA A 271 -1.57 -0.69 -36.15
CA ALA A 271 -2.88 -1.34 -36.21
C ALA A 271 -2.82 -2.80 -35.78
N ARG A 272 -1.81 -3.56 -36.25
CA ARG A 272 -1.58 -4.95 -35.80
C ARG A 272 -1.34 -5.04 -34.31
N HIS A 273 -0.54 -4.14 -33.74
CA HIS A 273 -0.33 -4.09 -32.29
C HIS A 273 -1.64 -3.82 -31.53
N ASN A 274 -2.39 -2.78 -31.92
CA ASN A 274 -3.66 -2.46 -31.27
C ASN A 274 -4.69 -3.59 -31.43
N LEU A 275 -4.68 -4.30 -32.57
CA LEU A 275 -5.53 -5.46 -32.80
C LEU A 275 -5.18 -6.62 -31.84
N SER A 276 -3.90 -6.92 -31.64
CA SER A 276 -3.47 -7.91 -30.66
C SER A 276 -3.93 -7.55 -29.26
N VAL A 277 -3.75 -6.28 -28.87
CA VAL A 277 -4.21 -5.79 -27.56
C VAL A 277 -5.74 -5.88 -27.43
N ALA A 278 -6.51 -5.55 -28.48
CA ALA A 278 -7.96 -5.65 -28.46
C ALA A 278 -8.43 -7.11 -28.30
N GLN A 279 -7.75 -8.07 -28.94
CA GLN A 279 -8.04 -9.51 -28.79
C GLN A 279 -7.81 -9.99 -27.35
N GLU A 280 -6.67 -9.62 -26.74
CA GLU A 280 -6.38 -9.95 -25.35
C GLU A 280 -7.39 -9.33 -24.37
N LEU A 281 -7.78 -8.07 -24.61
CA LEU A 281 -8.78 -7.39 -23.79
C LEU A 281 -10.17 -8.00 -23.94
N LYS A 282 -10.55 -8.46 -25.15
CA LYS A 282 -11.82 -9.18 -25.35
C LYS A 282 -11.86 -10.42 -24.48
N GLN A 283 -10.83 -11.28 -24.56
CA GLN A 283 -10.74 -12.49 -23.74
C GLN A 283 -10.84 -12.16 -22.24
N TYR A 284 -10.11 -11.17 -21.79
CA TYR A 284 -10.14 -10.70 -20.41
C TYR A 284 -11.54 -10.26 -19.95
N TYR A 285 -12.30 -9.53 -20.80
CA TYR A 285 -13.64 -9.08 -20.46
C TYR A 285 -14.67 -10.20 -20.52
N GLU A 286 -14.47 -11.22 -21.35
CA GLU A 286 -15.32 -12.42 -21.42
C GLU A 286 -15.16 -13.31 -20.17
N GLU A 287 -13.93 -13.46 -19.68
CA GLU A 287 -13.64 -14.24 -18.46
C GLU A 287 -14.20 -13.58 -17.18
N LYS A 288 -14.54 -12.29 -17.25
CA LYS A 288 -15.09 -11.53 -16.10
C LYS A 288 -16.62 -11.37 -16.12
N LYS A 289 -17.32 -11.93 -17.11
CA LYS A 289 -18.78 -11.97 -17.16
C LYS A 289 -19.32 -13.18 -16.41
#